data_df47673d5fe3485d35cea2d25223d40b
#
_entry.id   df47673d5fe3485d35cea2d25223d40b
#
_cell.length_a   1.000
_cell.length_b   1.000
_cell.length_c   1.000
_cell.angle_alpha   90.00
_cell.angle_beta   90.00
_cell.angle_gamma   90.00
#
_symmetry.space_group_name_H-M   'P 1'
#
loop_
_entity.id
_entity.type
_entity.pdbx_description
1 polymer ?
#
loop_
_entity_poly.entity_id
_entity_poly.type
_entity_poly.pdbx_seq_one_letter_code
_entity_poly.pdbx_strand_id
1 'polypeptide(L)'
;MGKLIRRVVSGHNAEGKSVFILEGQAPRTYSRGPGSAVITQLWETRTSPADNRGTDDATNHAYRLPPPRNGSVFRVIEYPPDEQRLAALERERTAQDDGSGRGAALDRGNPRHPGFHKTNSVDYVIVLSGEIYALMDEGEVLLKPGDVLIQRGTNHAWSNRSGEPARLAFVLIDAAPL
;
A
#
# COMPACT_ATOMS: atom_id res chain seq x y z
N MET A 1 6.73 -7.64 -14.23
CA MET A 1 7.62 -7.42 -13.07
C MET A 1 7.57 -5.96 -12.74
N GLY A 2 7.15 -5.56 -11.53
CA GLY A 2 7.01 -4.15 -11.15
C GLY A 2 8.36 -3.41 -11.23
N LYS A 3 8.31 -2.08 -11.44
CA LYS A 3 9.52 -1.26 -11.48
C LYS A 3 10.18 -1.21 -10.11
N LEU A 4 11.47 -1.57 -10.04
CA LEU A 4 12.25 -1.50 -8.81
C LEU A 4 12.30 -0.07 -8.26
N ILE A 5 12.17 0.08 -6.95
CA ILE A 5 12.18 1.37 -6.25
C ILE A 5 13.49 1.48 -5.46
N ARG A 6 14.31 2.48 -5.80
CA ARG A 6 15.46 2.84 -4.98
C ARG A 6 14.97 3.53 -3.72
N ARG A 7 15.44 3.08 -2.56
CA ARG A 7 15.16 3.62 -1.24
C ARG A 7 16.44 4.10 -0.61
N VAL A 8 16.38 5.24 0.06
CA VAL A 8 17.48 5.80 0.89
C VAL A 8 16.90 6.08 2.26
N VAL A 9 17.55 5.61 3.31
CA VAL A 9 17.13 5.79 4.70
C VAL A 9 18.26 6.47 5.48
N SER A 10 17.95 7.55 6.15
CA SER A 10 18.88 8.26 7.04
C SER A 10 18.79 7.72 8.47
N GLY A 11 19.86 7.88 9.22
CA GLY A 11 19.94 7.54 10.63
C GLY A 11 21.13 8.22 11.30
N HIS A 12 21.60 7.66 12.40
CA HIS A 12 22.75 8.20 13.14
C HIS A 12 23.80 7.12 13.35
N ASN A 13 25.08 7.52 13.29
CA ASN A 13 26.19 6.66 13.68
C ASN A 13 26.40 6.65 15.23
N ALA A 14 27.41 5.93 15.69
CA ALA A 14 27.72 5.81 17.12
C ALA A 14 28.08 7.14 17.80
N GLU A 15 28.56 8.13 17.02
CA GLU A 15 28.89 9.49 17.47
C GLU A 15 27.69 10.44 17.40
N GLY A 16 26.49 9.96 17.04
CA GLY A 16 25.27 10.75 16.91
C GLY A 16 25.22 11.64 15.66
N LYS A 17 26.11 11.44 14.68
CA LYS A 17 26.10 12.18 13.41
C LYS A 17 25.12 11.55 12.44
N SER A 18 24.38 12.38 11.68
CA SER A 18 23.48 11.94 10.65
C SER A 18 24.23 11.27 9.50
N VAL A 19 23.77 10.09 9.10
CA VAL A 19 24.32 9.29 8.00
C VAL A 19 23.22 8.61 7.21
N PHE A 20 23.53 8.11 6.01
CA PHE A 20 22.66 7.16 5.32
C PHE A 20 22.95 5.74 5.84
N ILE A 21 21.94 5.09 6.43
CA ILE A 21 22.05 3.74 6.99
C ILE A 21 21.65 2.66 5.98
N LEU A 22 20.74 2.99 5.05
CA LEU A 22 20.34 2.10 3.97
C LEU A 22 20.32 2.86 2.66
N GLU A 23 20.85 2.27 1.60
CA GLU A 23 20.78 2.77 0.24
C GLU A 23 20.71 1.59 -0.74
N GLY A 24 19.77 1.65 -1.69
CA GLY A 24 19.63 0.63 -2.72
C GLY A 24 18.18 0.34 -3.08
N GLN A 25 17.97 -0.77 -3.76
CA GLN A 25 16.62 -1.23 -4.12
C GLN A 25 15.88 -1.67 -2.85
N ALA A 26 14.60 -1.27 -2.73
CA ALA A 26 13.75 -1.74 -1.65
C ALA A 26 13.62 -3.28 -1.71
N PRO A 27 14.00 -4.02 -0.64
CA PRO A 27 14.18 -5.47 -0.73
C PRO A 27 12.86 -6.24 -0.64
N ARG A 28 11.77 -5.59 -0.21
CA ARG A 28 10.51 -6.26 0.07
C ARG A 28 9.43 -5.87 -0.93
N THR A 29 9.19 -6.78 -1.86
CA THR A 29 8.04 -6.73 -2.76
C THR A 29 7.11 -7.89 -2.47
N TYR A 30 5.82 -7.65 -2.63
CA TYR A 30 4.78 -8.65 -2.45
C TYR A 30 3.80 -8.58 -3.61
N SER A 31 3.38 -9.74 -4.12
CA SER A 31 2.31 -9.88 -5.10
C SER A 31 1.65 -11.25 -4.91
N ARG A 32 0.36 -11.36 -5.17
CA ARG A 32 -0.40 -12.63 -5.10
C ARG A 32 -0.36 -13.42 -6.41
N GLY A 33 0.53 -13.06 -7.32
CA GLY A 33 0.73 -13.77 -8.57
C GLY A 33 0.36 -12.95 -9.81
N PRO A 34 0.27 -13.59 -10.97
CA PRO A 34 0.00 -12.91 -12.23
C PRO A 34 -1.28 -12.08 -12.21
N GLY A 35 -1.19 -10.85 -12.68
CA GLY A 35 -2.30 -9.89 -12.71
C GLY A 35 -2.58 -9.18 -11.38
N SER A 36 -2.04 -9.65 -10.24
CA SER A 36 -2.21 -8.94 -8.97
C SER A 36 -1.35 -7.68 -8.90
N ALA A 37 -1.74 -6.73 -8.07
CA ALA A 37 -0.93 -5.57 -7.76
C ALA A 37 0.43 -5.97 -7.17
N VAL A 38 1.45 -5.17 -7.46
CA VAL A 38 2.79 -5.33 -6.88
C VAL A 38 3.00 -4.27 -5.81
N ILE A 39 3.24 -4.71 -4.58
CA ILE A 39 3.40 -3.87 -3.41
C ILE A 39 4.88 -3.85 -3.02
N THR A 40 5.49 -2.67 -2.96
CA THR A 40 6.86 -2.48 -2.47
C THR A 40 6.80 -1.79 -1.11
N GLN A 41 7.19 -2.49 -0.04
CA GLN A 41 7.32 -1.92 1.30
C GLN A 41 8.55 -1.04 1.38
N LEU A 42 8.40 0.20 1.88
CA LEU A 42 9.48 1.18 1.96
C LEU A 42 9.92 1.44 3.40
N TRP A 43 8.95 1.59 4.32
CA TRP A 43 9.24 1.82 5.74
C TRP A 43 8.04 1.46 6.61
N GLU A 44 8.28 1.29 7.90
CA GLU A 44 7.25 1.06 8.92
C GLU A 44 7.66 1.73 10.23
N THR A 45 6.70 2.32 10.94
CA THR A 45 6.85 2.71 12.34
C THR A 45 5.92 1.88 13.20
N ARG A 46 6.26 1.63 14.47
CA ARG A 46 5.48 0.76 15.38
C ARG A 46 5.02 1.44 16.64
N THR A 47 5.34 2.72 16.79
CA THR A 47 4.98 3.54 17.95
C THR A 47 4.60 4.94 17.51
N SER A 48 3.85 5.64 18.34
CA SER A 48 3.60 7.07 18.23
C SER A 48 3.87 7.72 19.59
N PRO A 49 4.89 8.62 19.72
CA PRO A 49 5.82 9.06 18.66
C PRO A 49 6.64 7.91 18.08
N ALA A 50 7.06 8.05 16.81
CA ALA A 50 7.90 7.08 16.14
C ALA A 50 9.29 6.98 16.78
N ASP A 51 9.83 5.77 16.90
CA ASP A 51 11.19 5.55 17.38
C ASP A 51 12.18 5.65 16.21
N ASN A 52 13.13 6.58 16.32
CA ASN A 52 14.17 6.80 15.31
C ASN A 52 15.51 6.14 15.67
N ARG A 53 15.56 5.32 16.73
CA ARG A 53 16.76 4.60 17.13
C ARG A 53 16.98 3.35 16.28
N GLY A 54 18.25 2.89 16.25
CA GLY A 54 18.63 1.68 15.53
C GLY A 54 18.95 1.93 14.06
N THR A 55 19.45 0.86 13.43
CA THR A 55 19.90 0.86 12.03
C THR A 55 19.23 -0.27 11.24
N ASP A 56 18.33 -1.03 11.84
CA ASP A 56 17.66 -2.16 11.23
C ASP A 56 16.66 -1.71 10.16
N ASP A 57 16.50 -2.55 9.14
CA ASP A 57 15.47 -2.34 8.14
C ASP A 57 14.09 -2.67 8.72
N ALA A 58 13.27 -1.62 8.92
CA ALA A 58 11.93 -1.74 9.47
C ALA A 58 10.98 -2.61 8.61
N THR A 59 11.33 -2.89 7.35
CA THR A 59 10.53 -3.73 6.45
C THR A 59 10.88 -5.22 6.51
N ASN A 60 11.81 -5.65 7.38
CA ASN A 60 12.28 -7.04 7.43
C ASN A 60 11.29 -7.96 8.16
N HIS A 61 10.07 -8.05 7.65
CA HIS A 61 9.02 -8.95 8.14
C HIS A 61 8.05 -9.35 7.01
N ALA A 62 7.13 -10.28 7.29
CA ALA A 62 6.08 -10.66 6.34
C ALA A 62 5.13 -9.48 6.07
N TYR A 63 4.64 -9.40 4.82
CA TYR A 63 3.69 -8.36 4.42
C TYR A 63 2.41 -8.40 5.28
N ARG A 64 1.94 -7.21 5.66
CA ARG A 64 0.63 -6.98 6.26
C ARG A 64 -0.07 -5.81 5.58
N LEU A 65 -1.39 -5.93 5.36
CA LEU A 65 -2.18 -4.86 4.76
C LEU A 65 -2.35 -3.68 5.72
N PRO A 66 -2.89 -3.85 6.95
CA PRO A 66 -3.06 -2.74 7.88
C PRO A 66 -1.71 -2.28 8.45
N PRO A 67 -1.59 -1.01 8.86
CA PRO A 67 -0.45 -0.56 9.63
C PRO A 67 -0.40 -1.24 11.00
N PRO A 68 0.75 -1.26 11.68
CA PRO A 68 0.85 -1.68 13.07
C PRO A 68 0.04 -0.75 13.98
N ARG A 69 -0.46 -1.28 15.09
CA ARG A 69 -1.12 -0.45 16.10
C ARG A 69 -0.18 0.65 16.60
N ASN A 70 -0.67 1.88 16.67
CA ASN A 70 0.07 3.11 16.97
C ASN A 70 1.25 3.36 16.01
N GLY A 71 1.19 2.86 14.79
CA GLY A 71 2.26 2.98 13.83
C GLY A 71 1.80 3.43 12.45
N SER A 72 2.71 3.35 11.49
CA SER A 72 2.46 3.69 10.11
C SER A 72 3.21 2.77 9.16
N VAL A 73 2.74 2.70 7.92
CA VAL A 73 3.41 1.99 6.83
C VAL A 73 3.54 2.91 5.64
N PHE A 74 4.72 2.97 5.05
CA PHE A 74 4.97 3.61 3.77
C PHE A 74 5.26 2.56 2.70
N ARG A 75 4.50 2.59 1.61
CA ARG A 75 4.63 1.66 0.48
C ARG A 75 4.32 2.31 -0.85
N VAL A 76 4.80 1.70 -1.93
CA VAL A 76 4.34 2.00 -3.29
C VAL A 76 3.63 0.76 -3.83
N ILE A 77 2.49 0.98 -4.47
CA ILE A 77 1.70 -0.07 -5.11
C ILE A 77 1.62 0.24 -6.59
N GLU A 78 1.94 -0.76 -7.42
CA GLU A 78 1.73 -0.74 -8.85
C GLU A 78 0.48 -1.57 -9.17
N TYR A 79 -0.49 -0.91 -9.79
CA TYR A 79 -1.76 -1.50 -10.20
C TYR A 79 -1.74 -1.76 -11.70
N PRO A 80 -1.74 -3.03 -12.15
CA PRO A 80 -1.95 -3.35 -13.56
C PRO A 80 -3.31 -2.84 -14.05
N PRO A 81 -3.49 -2.70 -15.38
CA PRO A 81 -4.82 -2.47 -15.97
C PRO A 81 -5.86 -3.50 -15.48
N ASP A 82 -7.10 -3.06 -15.31
CA ASP A 82 -8.20 -3.91 -14.82
C ASP A 82 -8.43 -5.13 -15.73
N GLU A 83 -8.20 -5.01 -17.03
CA GLU A 83 -8.26 -6.13 -17.97
C GLU A 83 -7.40 -7.32 -17.51
N GLN A 84 -6.23 -7.04 -16.91
CA GLN A 84 -5.33 -8.07 -16.38
C GLN A 84 -5.64 -8.42 -14.91
N ARG A 85 -6.19 -7.48 -14.16
CA ARG A 85 -6.28 -7.53 -12.70
C ARG A 85 -7.58 -8.13 -12.18
N LEU A 86 -8.72 -7.94 -12.86
CA LEU A 86 -10.03 -8.37 -12.35
C LEU A 86 -10.09 -9.87 -12.05
N ALA A 87 -9.53 -10.71 -12.91
CA ALA A 87 -9.48 -12.15 -12.66
C ALA A 87 -8.63 -12.52 -11.42
N ALA A 88 -7.56 -11.76 -11.15
CA ALA A 88 -6.75 -11.94 -9.94
C ALA A 88 -7.52 -11.52 -8.68
N LEU A 89 -8.25 -10.41 -8.74
CA LEU A 89 -9.08 -9.92 -7.64
C LEU A 89 -10.21 -10.89 -7.31
N GLU A 90 -10.85 -11.52 -8.30
CA GLU A 90 -11.88 -12.55 -8.06
C GLU A 90 -11.28 -13.77 -7.36
N ARG A 91 -10.09 -14.21 -7.74
CA ARG A 91 -9.37 -15.28 -7.01
C ARG A 91 -9.04 -14.86 -5.57
N GLU A 92 -8.60 -13.62 -5.36
CA GLU A 92 -8.32 -13.08 -4.02
C GLU A 92 -9.58 -13.05 -3.15
N ARG A 93 -10.73 -12.66 -3.74
CA ARG A 93 -12.01 -12.58 -3.05
C ARG A 93 -12.49 -13.93 -2.51
N THR A 94 -12.19 -15.02 -3.20
CA THR A 94 -12.57 -16.39 -2.83
C THR A 94 -11.47 -17.16 -2.08
N ALA A 95 -10.25 -16.65 -2.05
CA ALA A 95 -9.12 -17.30 -1.37
C ALA A 95 -9.27 -17.29 0.15
N GLN A 96 -8.63 -18.26 0.79
CA GLN A 96 -8.46 -18.27 2.25
C GLN A 96 -7.53 -17.12 2.68
N ASP A 97 -7.69 -16.67 3.92
CA ASP A 97 -6.81 -15.65 4.50
C ASP A 97 -5.38 -16.22 4.65
N ASP A 98 -4.42 -15.47 4.13
CA ASP A 98 -2.99 -15.80 4.15
C ASP A 98 -2.25 -15.18 5.36
N GLY A 99 -2.98 -14.64 6.32
CA GLY A 99 -2.45 -13.95 7.49
C GLY A 99 -1.95 -12.52 7.22
N SER A 100 -2.07 -12.01 5.99
CA SER A 100 -1.72 -10.63 5.65
C SER A 100 -2.72 -9.59 6.16
N GLY A 101 -3.89 -10.02 6.63
CA GLY A 101 -5.03 -9.17 6.98
C GLY A 101 -5.86 -8.70 5.78
N ARG A 102 -5.45 -9.05 4.56
CA ARG A 102 -6.21 -8.69 3.34
C ARG A 102 -7.56 -9.37 3.31
N GLY A 103 -7.62 -10.66 3.66
CA GLY A 103 -8.85 -11.44 3.66
C GLY A 103 -9.92 -10.86 4.59
N ALA A 104 -9.51 -10.40 5.77
CA ALA A 104 -10.40 -9.76 6.75
C ALA A 104 -10.86 -8.35 6.32
N ALA A 105 -10.04 -7.65 5.53
CA ALA A 105 -10.34 -6.30 5.06
C ALA A 105 -11.31 -6.27 3.87
N LEU A 106 -11.41 -7.36 3.09
CA LEU A 106 -12.19 -7.42 1.86
C LEU A 106 -13.70 -7.33 2.12
N ASP A 107 -14.36 -6.42 1.41
CA ASP A 107 -15.82 -6.42 1.24
C ASP A 107 -16.22 -7.38 0.10
N ARG A 108 -16.45 -8.65 0.46
CA ARG A 108 -16.73 -9.72 -0.50
C ARG A 108 -18.10 -9.59 -1.18
N GLY A 109 -18.98 -8.78 -0.63
CA GLY A 109 -20.35 -8.57 -1.12
C GLY A 109 -20.51 -7.37 -2.04
N ASN A 110 -19.49 -6.52 -2.17
CA ASN A 110 -19.63 -5.29 -2.93
C ASN A 110 -19.79 -5.58 -4.44
N PRO A 111 -20.91 -5.12 -5.06
CA PRO A 111 -21.20 -5.42 -6.47
C PRO A 111 -20.41 -4.52 -7.45
N ARG A 112 -19.83 -3.40 -6.97
CA ARG A 112 -19.19 -2.42 -7.86
C ARG A 112 -17.82 -2.85 -8.34
N HIS A 113 -17.05 -3.54 -7.46
CA HIS A 113 -15.71 -3.98 -7.81
C HIS A 113 -15.20 -5.04 -6.82
N PRO A 114 -14.55 -6.14 -7.27
CA PRO A 114 -14.11 -7.23 -6.38
C PRO A 114 -12.98 -6.84 -5.42
N GLY A 115 -12.34 -5.72 -5.64
CA GLY A 115 -11.25 -5.22 -4.81
C GLY A 115 -11.67 -4.30 -3.65
N PHE A 116 -12.98 -4.13 -3.39
CA PHE A 116 -13.43 -3.30 -2.27
C PHE A 116 -12.90 -3.84 -0.94
N HIS A 117 -12.40 -2.94 -0.13
CA HIS A 117 -11.85 -3.27 1.18
C HIS A 117 -11.79 -2.03 2.08
N LYS A 118 -11.63 -2.28 3.38
CA LYS A 118 -11.51 -1.26 4.40
C LYS A 118 -10.39 -1.61 5.39
N THR A 119 -9.63 -0.61 5.81
CA THR A 119 -8.64 -0.69 6.90
C THR A 119 -8.91 0.38 7.94
N ASN A 120 -8.59 0.09 9.21
CA ASN A 120 -8.66 1.08 10.28
C ASN A 120 -7.42 1.97 10.22
N SER A 121 -7.37 2.83 9.21
CA SER A 121 -6.24 3.73 8.97
C SER A 121 -6.69 5.03 8.32
N VAL A 122 -5.86 6.06 8.46
CA VAL A 122 -5.89 7.22 7.58
C VAL A 122 -4.75 7.03 6.59
N ASP A 123 -5.06 7.05 5.30
CA ASP A 123 -4.08 6.83 4.27
C ASP A 123 -3.85 8.12 3.48
N TYR A 124 -2.60 8.53 3.34
CA TYR A 124 -2.19 9.55 2.39
C TYR A 124 -1.74 8.86 1.11
N VAL A 125 -2.44 9.15 0.02
CA VAL A 125 -2.22 8.52 -1.28
C VAL A 125 -1.77 9.57 -2.28
N ILE A 126 -0.69 9.30 -3.00
CA ILE A 126 -0.12 10.18 -4.02
C ILE A 126 0.03 9.38 -5.30
N VAL A 127 -0.54 9.86 -6.41
CA VAL A 127 -0.33 9.24 -7.72
C VAL A 127 1.03 9.63 -8.27
N LEU A 128 1.90 8.64 -8.49
CA LEU A 128 3.25 8.83 -9.02
C LEU A 128 3.32 8.74 -10.54
N SER A 129 2.55 7.83 -11.15
CA SER A 129 2.47 7.66 -12.60
C SER A 129 1.24 6.86 -12.99
N GLY A 130 0.82 6.98 -14.27
CA GLY A 130 -0.43 6.39 -14.75
C GLY A 130 -1.65 7.13 -14.21
N GLU A 131 -2.82 6.58 -14.42
CA GLU A 131 -4.08 7.12 -13.88
C GLU A 131 -4.90 5.98 -13.27
N ILE A 132 -5.74 6.30 -12.28
CA ILE A 132 -6.54 5.30 -11.58
C ILE A 132 -7.81 5.91 -11.01
N TYR A 133 -8.89 5.16 -11.01
CA TYR A 133 -10.10 5.54 -10.31
C TYR A 133 -10.05 5.07 -8.86
N ALA A 134 -10.31 6.00 -7.94
CA ALA A 134 -10.68 5.70 -6.57
C ALA A 134 -12.19 5.53 -6.50
N LEU A 135 -12.65 4.32 -6.12
CA LEU A 135 -14.07 4.00 -5.98
C LEU A 135 -14.45 3.98 -4.50
N MET A 136 -15.57 4.63 -4.17
CA MET A 136 -16.22 4.54 -2.86
C MET A 136 -17.53 3.77 -3.00
N ASP A 137 -18.21 3.49 -1.91
CA ASP A 137 -19.56 2.89 -1.95
C ASP A 137 -20.48 3.74 -2.82
N GLU A 138 -20.36 5.06 -2.71
CA GLU A 138 -21.05 6.02 -3.60
C GLU A 138 -20.00 6.92 -4.28
N GLY A 139 -20.08 6.98 -5.60
CA GLY A 139 -19.21 7.81 -6.44
C GLY A 139 -17.84 7.19 -6.74
N GLU A 140 -17.12 7.87 -7.59
CA GLU A 140 -15.75 7.57 -7.99
C GLU A 140 -15.04 8.82 -8.50
N VAL A 141 -13.73 8.87 -8.40
CA VAL A 141 -12.90 9.97 -8.88
C VAL A 141 -11.70 9.42 -9.64
N LEU A 142 -11.43 9.97 -10.82
CA LEU A 142 -10.21 9.74 -11.57
C LEU A 142 -9.08 10.56 -10.96
N LEU A 143 -7.99 9.88 -10.60
CA LEU A 143 -6.77 10.48 -10.09
C LEU A 143 -5.64 10.34 -11.12
N LYS A 144 -4.83 11.40 -11.27
CA LYS A 144 -3.71 11.53 -12.21
C LYS A 144 -2.41 11.85 -11.46
N PRO A 145 -1.25 11.73 -12.12
CA PRO A 145 0.04 12.02 -11.49
C PRO A 145 0.07 13.40 -10.82
N GLY A 146 0.45 13.42 -9.54
CA GLY A 146 0.45 14.61 -8.68
C GLY A 146 -0.82 14.81 -7.85
N ASP A 147 -1.92 14.12 -8.17
CA ASP A 147 -3.12 14.16 -7.33
C ASP A 147 -2.90 13.43 -6.01
N VAL A 148 -3.56 13.91 -4.98
CA VAL A 148 -3.50 13.37 -3.62
C VAL A 148 -4.92 13.00 -3.15
N LEU A 149 -5.07 11.81 -2.56
CA LEU A 149 -6.28 11.38 -1.87
C LEU A 149 -6.00 11.16 -0.39
N ILE A 150 -6.86 11.69 0.49
CA ILE A 150 -6.88 11.35 1.91
C ILE A 150 -7.99 10.33 2.13
N GLN A 151 -7.61 9.09 2.39
CA GLN A 151 -8.49 7.95 2.63
C GLN A 151 -8.69 7.78 4.14
N ARG A 152 -9.92 7.92 4.63
CA ARG A 152 -10.22 7.95 6.07
C ARG A 152 -10.98 6.71 6.53
N GLY A 153 -10.37 5.53 6.45
CA GLY A 153 -10.99 4.27 6.88
C GLY A 153 -12.29 3.92 6.15
N THR A 154 -12.51 4.48 4.95
CA THR A 154 -13.71 4.23 4.14
C THR A 154 -13.58 2.94 3.35
N ASN A 155 -14.70 2.30 3.04
CA ASN A 155 -14.73 1.18 2.10
C ASN A 155 -14.42 1.68 0.69
N HIS A 156 -13.43 1.08 0.02
CA HIS A 156 -12.93 1.59 -1.24
C HIS A 156 -12.33 0.51 -2.12
N ALA A 157 -12.21 0.81 -3.40
CA ALA A 157 -11.45 0.03 -4.36
C ALA A 157 -10.65 0.94 -5.31
N TRP A 158 -9.66 0.35 -5.96
CA TRP A 158 -8.83 0.98 -6.97
C TRP A 158 -9.09 0.30 -8.31
N SER A 159 -9.44 1.07 -9.34
CA SER A 159 -9.76 0.57 -10.69
C SER A 159 -8.89 1.28 -11.71
N ASN A 160 -7.98 0.54 -12.33
CA ASN A 160 -7.13 1.05 -13.40
C ASN A 160 -7.75 0.68 -14.75
N ARG A 161 -8.54 1.60 -15.30
CA ARG A 161 -9.23 1.45 -16.58
C ARG A 161 -8.39 1.87 -17.78
N SER A 162 -7.12 2.28 -17.53
CA SER A 162 -6.17 2.61 -18.60
C SER A 162 -5.47 1.36 -19.13
N GLY A 163 -4.75 1.49 -20.23
CA GLY A 163 -3.91 0.42 -20.81
C GLY A 163 -2.55 0.26 -20.16
N GLU A 164 -2.16 1.14 -19.23
CA GLU A 164 -0.83 1.20 -18.63
C GLU A 164 -0.90 1.04 -17.11
N PRO A 165 0.15 0.48 -16.46
CA PRO A 165 0.19 0.38 -15.01
C PRO A 165 0.14 1.75 -14.30
N ALA A 166 -0.66 1.86 -13.26
CA ALA A 166 -0.69 3.01 -12.37
C ALA A 166 0.13 2.75 -11.10
N ARG A 167 0.92 3.74 -10.65
CA ARG A 167 1.78 3.63 -9.46
C ARG A 167 1.41 4.72 -8.46
N LEU A 168 1.13 4.30 -7.24
CA LEU A 168 0.72 5.17 -6.15
C LEU A 168 1.60 4.94 -4.92
N ALA A 169 1.97 6.03 -4.26
CA ALA A 169 2.57 5.99 -2.93
C ALA A 169 1.47 6.05 -1.87
N PHE A 170 1.61 5.27 -0.81
CA PHE A 170 0.68 5.20 0.30
C PHE A 170 1.43 5.35 1.63
N VAL A 171 0.95 6.24 2.47
CA VAL A 171 1.30 6.26 3.90
C VAL A 171 0.03 5.92 4.67
N LEU A 172 -0.01 4.74 5.28
CA LEU A 172 -1.12 4.29 6.13
C LEU A 172 -0.74 4.57 7.59
N ILE A 173 -1.60 5.27 8.31
CA ILE A 173 -1.42 5.61 9.72
C ILE A 173 -2.54 4.92 10.50
N ASP A 174 -2.20 4.17 11.55
CA ASP A 174 -3.18 3.51 12.41
C ASP A 174 -4.22 4.50 12.94
N ALA A 175 -5.49 4.12 12.88
CA ALA A 175 -6.61 4.95 13.29
C ALA A 175 -7.67 4.14 14.03
N ALA A 176 -8.44 4.81 14.86
CA ALA A 176 -9.59 4.21 15.50
C ALA A 176 -10.64 3.78 14.45
N PRO A 177 -11.28 2.62 14.62
CA PRO A 177 -12.39 2.22 13.76
C PRO A 177 -13.56 3.19 13.89
N LEU A 178 -14.31 3.35 12.79
CA LEU A 178 -15.59 4.09 12.78
C LEU A 178 -16.70 3.21 13.34
#